data_a7c796a83d921ab510a6555bda6719dc
#
_entry.id   a7c796a83d921ab510a6555bda6719dc
#
_cell.length_a   1.000
_cell.length_b   1.000
_cell.length_c   1.000
_cell.angle_alpha   90.00
_cell.angle_beta   90.00
_cell.angle_gamma   90.00
#
_symmetry.space_group_name_H-M   'P 1'
#
loop_
_entity.id
_entity.type
_entity.pdbx_description
1 polymer ?
#
loop_
_entity_poly.entity_id
_entity_poly.type
_entity_poly.pdbx_seq_one_letter_code
_entity_poly.pdbx_strand_id
1 'polypeptide(L)'
;RRQRQMCIRDSPDTLHELAERVGRRALVLIFSDLFTDTAELKNALRHLHFRKHDVAVFHLVDQLEIDFDFDRPIRFVDMEGGGSLITEPDLIADEYRAIVASYLEETRRICTDINADYRLVGTGDSLEDVLTGFLMGRQKKKAAG
;
A
#
# COMPACT_ATOMS: atom_id res chain seq x y z
N ARG A 1 20.96 -23.32 3.87
CA ARG A 1 20.22 -22.17 3.27
C ARG A 1 19.03 -21.90 4.17
N ARG A 2 19.15 -20.91 5.08
CA ARG A 2 18.00 -20.44 5.87
C ARG A 2 17.12 -19.63 4.93
N GLN A 3 15.96 -20.14 4.59
CA GLN A 3 14.85 -19.36 4.04
C GLN A 3 14.47 -18.34 5.12
N ARG A 4 14.72 -17.05 4.91
CA ARG A 4 14.12 -16.01 5.74
C ARG A 4 12.64 -16.02 5.42
N GLN A 5 11.81 -16.46 6.36
CA GLN A 5 10.39 -16.14 6.34
C GLN A 5 10.29 -14.62 6.40
N MET A 6 9.83 -14.05 5.31
CA MET A 6 9.47 -12.63 5.25
C MET A 6 8.13 -12.52 5.98
N CYS A 7 8.17 -12.14 7.25
CA CYS A 7 6.95 -11.83 7.98
C CYS A 7 6.38 -10.51 7.47
N ILE A 8 5.09 -10.46 7.22
CA ILE A 8 4.31 -9.30 6.74
C ILE A 8 4.48 -8.08 7.68
N ARG A 9 4.86 -8.32 8.93
CA ARG A 9 5.14 -7.28 9.95
C ARG A 9 6.41 -6.46 9.72
N ASP A 10 7.26 -6.86 8.77
CA ASP A 10 8.58 -6.26 8.57
C ASP A 10 8.57 -5.02 7.64
N SER A 11 7.42 -4.66 7.04
CA SER A 11 7.36 -3.55 6.06
C SER A 11 7.67 -2.18 6.68
N PRO A 12 7.06 -1.76 7.82
CA PRO A 12 7.40 -0.49 8.47
C PRO A 12 8.84 -0.47 8.99
N ASP A 13 9.33 -1.58 9.55
CA ASP A 13 10.71 -1.70 10.04
C ASP A 13 11.71 -1.59 8.89
N THR A 14 11.41 -2.20 7.74
CA THR A 14 12.22 -2.08 6.52
C THR A 14 12.30 -0.64 6.03
N LEU A 15 11.19 0.12 6.09
CA LEU A 15 11.18 1.53 5.71
C LEU A 15 11.97 2.40 6.69
N HIS A 16 11.91 2.10 8.00
CA HIS A 16 12.73 2.76 9.01
C HIS A 16 14.23 2.49 8.78
N GLU A 17 14.60 1.24 8.52
CA GLU A 17 15.97 0.85 8.21
C GLU A 17 16.47 1.53 6.93
N LEU A 18 15.63 1.63 5.90
CA LEU A 18 15.95 2.34 4.66
C LEU A 18 16.24 3.82 4.94
N ALA A 19 15.39 4.47 5.74
CA ALA A 19 15.55 5.88 6.11
C ALA A 19 16.88 6.14 6.81
N GLU A 20 17.38 5.20 7.62
CA GLU A 20 18.68 5.30 8.29
C GLU A 20 19.87 5.02 7.37
N ARG A 21 19.75 4.06 6.47
CA ARG A 21 20.84 3.63 5.59
C ARG A 21 21.10 4.60 4.44
N VAL A 22 20.07 5.27 3.93
CA VAL A 22 20.20 6.19 2.81
C VAL A 22 20.60 7.58 3.30
N GLY A 23 21.90 7.85 3.33
CA GLY A 23 22.47 9.09 3.86
C GLY A 23 22.26 10.34 3.01
N ARG A 24 21.69 10.22 1.79
CA ARG A 24 21.43 11.33 0.87
C ARG A 24 19.96 11.36 0.47
N ARG A 25 19.47 12.54 0.12
CA ARG A 25 18.11 12.68 -0.47
C ARG A 25 17.96 11.75 -1.67
N ALA A 26 16.93 10.90 -1.63
CA ALA A 26 16.63 9.93 -2.68
C ALA A 26 15.13 9.95 -3.01
N LEU A 27 14.79 9.46 -4.19
CA LEU A 27 13.43 9.08 -4.53
C LEU A 27 13.22 7.63 -4.08
N VAL A 28 12.28 7.43 -3.19
CA VAL A 28 11.89 6.11 -2.67
C VAL A 28 10.56 5.72 -3.31
N LEU A 29 10.55 4.63 -4.04
CA LEU A 29 9.34 4.05 -4.64
C LEU A 29 8.95 2.83 -3.81
N ILE A 30 7.74 2.84 -3.27
CA ILE A 30 7.18 1.77 -2.46
C ILE A 30 6.06 1.10 -3.27
N PHE A 31 6.22 -0.19 -3.55
CA PHE A 31 5.20 -1.02 -4.18
C PHE A 31 4.77 -2.07 -3.16
N SER A 32 3.56 -1.96 -2.66
CA SER A 32 3.06 -2.84 -1.60
C SER A 32 1.52 -2.84 -1.58
N ASP A 33 0.94 -3.92 -1.08
CA ASP A 33 -0.46 -3.99 -0.69
C ASP A 33 -0.76 -3.20 0.60
N LEU A 34 0.30 -2.73 1.28
CA LEU A 34 0.27 -1.96 2.52
C LEU A 34 -0.54 -2.63 3.64
N PHE A 35 -0.69 -3.95 3.61
CA PHE A 35 -1.43 -4.69 4.62
C PHE A 35 -0.71 -4.64 5.98
N THR A 36 -0.79 -3.48 6.63
CA THR A 36 -0.11 -3.17 7.90
C THR A 36 -0.94 -2.18 8.71
N ASP A 37 -0.58 -2.01 9.98
CA ASP A 37 -1.19 -0.98 10.83
C ASP A 37 -0.93 0.42 10.27
N THR A 38 -2.00 1.23 10.14
CA THR A 38 -1.93 2.57 9.54
C THR A 38 -1.09 3.54 10.37
N ALA A 39 -1.02 3.36 11.70
CA ALA A 39 -0.18 4.19 12.55
C ALA A 39 1.32 3.86 12.36
N GLU A 40 1.65 2.59 12.20
CA GLU A 40 3.03 2.15 11.92
C GLU A 40 3.46 2.63 10.52
N LEU A 41 2.61 2.47 9.51
CA LEU A 41 2.84 3.00 8.17
C LEU A 41 3.10 4.51 8.20
N LYS A 42 2.24 5.26 8.89
CA LYS A 42 2.37 6.72 9.06
C LYS A 42 3.72 7.10 9.68
N ASN A 43 4.16 6.39 10.71
CA ASN A 43 5.43 6.66 11.38
C ASN A 43 6.61 6.38 10.45
N ALA A 44 6.59 5.26 9.72
CA ALA A 44 7.64 4.89 8.78
C ALA A 44 7.76 5.91 7.62
N LEU A 45 6.64 6.30 7.03
CA LEU A 45 6.61 7.31 5.97
C LEU A 45 7.05 8.69 6.45
N ARG A 46 6.67 9.08 7.68
CA ARG A 46 7.16 10.33 8.31
C ARG A 46 8.66 10.31 8.53
N HIS A 47 9.23 9.17 8.88
CA HIS A 47 10.68 9.04 9.05
C HIS A 47 11.40 9.28 7.73
N LEU A 48 10.93 8.67 6.62
CA LEU A 48 11.47 8.92 5.29
C LEU A 48 11.36 10.41 4.90
N HIS A 49 10.22 11.03 5.17
CA HIS A 49 10.01 12.46 4.90
C HIS A 49 10.94 13.36 5.74
N PHE A 50 11.10 13.06 7.03
CA PHE A 50 12.01 13.78 7.93
C PHE A 50 13.46 13.73 7.42
N ARG A 51 13.89 12.58 6.89
CA ARG A 51 15.19 12.39 6.22
C ARG A 51 15.27 13.07 4.84
N LYS A 52 14.23 13.82 4.45
CA LYS A 52 14.13 14.57 3.19
C LYS A 52 14.13 13.68 1.94
N HIS A 53 13.70 12.43 2.07
CA HIS A 53 13.46 11.58 0.91
C HIS A 53 12.18 12.02 0.20
N ASP A 54 12.18 11.83 -1.10
CA ASP A 54 11.03 12.00 -1.98
C ASP A 54 10.31 10.66 -2.05
N VAL A 55 9.07 10.55 -1.60
CA VAL A 55 8.39 9.27 -1.46
C VAL A 55 7.24 9.17 -2.46
N ALA A 56 7.15 8.04 -3.13
CA ALA A 56 5.98 7.67 -3.94
C ALA A 56 5.52 6.27 -3.55
N VAL A 57 4.24 6.15 -3.25
CA VAL A 57 3.58 4.92 -2.82
C VAL A 57 2.66 4.44 -3.95
N PHE A 58 2.93 3.24 -4.43
CA PHE A 58 2.09 2.49 -5.36
C PHE A 58 1.39 1.41 -4.54
N HIS A 59 0.14 1.69 -4.16
CA HIS A 59 -0.66 0.79 -3.36
C HIS A 59 -1.30 -0.25 -4.29
N LEU A 60 -0.83 -1.48 -4.19
CA LEU A 60 -1.27 -2.59 -5.01
C LEU A 60 -2.54 -3.20 -4.43
N VAL A 61 -3.56 -3.34 -5.26
CA VAL A 61 -4.84 -3.93 -4.86
C VAL A 61 -5.35 -4.87 -5.95
N ASP A 62 -6.04 -5.91 -5.56
CA ASP A 62 -6.80 -6.73 -6.50
C ASP A 62 -8.20 -6.15 -6.67
N GLN A 63 -8.72 -6.16 -7.91
CA GLN A 63 -10.07 -5.67 -8.18
C GLN A 63 -11.13 -6.45 -7.42
N LEU A 64 -10.93 -7.76 -7.26
CA LEU A 64 -11.83 -8.61 -6.49
C LEU A 64 -11.88 -8.24 -5.01
N GLU A 65 -10.75 -7.74 -4.45
CA GLU A 65 -10.70 -7.26 -3.06
C GLU A 65 -11.48 -5.94 -2.90
N ILE A 66 -11.47 -5.08 -3.91
CA ILE A 66 -12.21 -3.81 -3.86
C ILE A 66 -13.71 -4.05 -4.03
N ASP A 67 -14.08 -4.79 -5.07
CA ASP A 67 -15.49 -4.98 -5.46
C ASP A 67 -16.19 -5.99 -4.57
N PHE A 68 -15.42 -6.91 -3.97
CA PHE A 68 -15.94 -8.04 -3.20
C PHE A 68 -17.03 -8.79 -4.00
N ASP A 69 -16.75 -9.00 -5.28
CA ASP A 69 -17.68 -9.64 -6.22
C ASP A 69 -17.42 -11.15 -6.27
N PHE A 70 -18.08 -11.87 -5.38
CA PHE A 70 -17.97 -13.30 -5.27
C PHE A 70 -19.34 -13.97 -5.44
N ASP A 71 -19.52 -14.68 -6.53
CA ASP A 71 -20.77 -15.38 -6.88
C ASP A 71 -21.10 -16.61 -6.02
N ARG A 72 -20.23 -17.00 -5.09
CA ARG A 72 -20.36 -18.26 -4.32
C ARG A 72 -19.90 -18.08 -2.87
N PRO A 73 -20.40 -18.91 -1.92
CA PRO A 73 -19.88 -18.97 -0.58
C PRO A 73 -18.37 -19.19 -0.59
N ILE A 74 -17.62 -18.34 0.13
CA ILE A 74 -16.18 -18.36 0.16
C ILE A 74 -15.71 -18.83 1.54
N ARG A 75 -14.67 -19.63 1.49
CA ARG A 75 -13.91 -19.98 2.69
C ARG A 75 -12.72 -19.05 2.80
N PHE A 76 -12.81 -18.10 3.69
CA PHE A 76 -11.65 -17.30 4.08
C PHE A 76 -10.75 -18.12 4.98
N VAL A 77 -9.50 -18.29 4.59
CA VAL A 77 -8.48 -19.00 5.36
C VAL A 77 -7.46 -17.99 5.80
N ASP A 78 -7.32 -17.80 7.10
CA ASP A 78 -6.22 -17.02 7.64
C ASP A 78 -4.90 -17.76 7.39
N MET A 79 -4.04 -17.19 6.56
CA MET A 79 -2.74 -17.75 6.21
C MET A 79 -1.75 -17.72 7.38
N GLU A 80 -2.05 -16.94 8.42
CA GLU A 80 -1.22 -16.80 9.62
C GLU A 80 -1.67 -17.69 10.79
N GLY A 81 -2.66 -18.56 10.57
CA GLY A 81 -3.06 -19.60 11.56
C GLY A 81 -4.29 -19.25 12.40
N GLY A 82 -5.04 -18.22 12.07
CA GLY A 82 -6.24 -17.76 12.79
C GLY A 82 -7.52 -18.56 12.53
N GLY A 83 -7.50 -19.53 11.62
CA GLY A 83 -8.66 -20.35 11.33
C GLY A 83 -9.26 -20.14 9.95
N SER A 84 -10.48 -20.62 9.74
CA SER A 84 -11.23 -20.41 8.50
C SER A 84 -12.66 -20.02 8.80
N LEU A 85 -13.17 -19.01 8.09
CA LEU A 85 -14.56 -18.57 8.14
C LEU A 85 -15.21 -18.91 6.80
N ILE A 86 -16.35 -19.60 6.85
CA ILE A 86 -17.21 -19.79 5.68
C ILE A 86 -18.37 -18.82 5.85
N THR A 87 -18.55 -17.93 4.90
CA THR A 87 -19.65 -16.96 4.91
C THR A 87 -20.29 -16.83 3.53
N GLU A 88 -21.51 -16.40 3.51
CA GLU A 88 -22.17 -15.96 2.28
C GLU A 88 -21.69 -14.53 1.99
N PRO A 89 -21.05 -14.28 0.82
CA PRO A 89 -20.47 -12.97 0.50
C PRO A 89 -21.48 -11.83 0.61
N ASP A 90 -22.70 -12.06 0.15
CA ASP A 90 -23.77 -11.05 0.13
C ASP A 90 -24.09 -10.48 1.53
N LEU A 91 -23.89 -11.27 2.59
CA LEU A 91 -24.19 -10.84 3.96
C LEU A 91 -23.19 -9.83 4.52
N ILE A 92 -21.97 -9.85 4.01
CA ILE A 92 -20.86 -9.02 4.53
C ILE A 92 -20.29 -8.04 3.50
N ALA A 93 -20.76 -8.11 2.25
CA ALA A 93 -20.19 -7.34 1.13
C ALA A 93 -20.18 -5.83 1.40
N ASP A 94 -21.28 -5.28 1.86
CA ASP A 94 -21.40 -3.84 2.09
C ASP A 94 -20.51 -3.35 3.23
N GLU A 95 -20.46 -4.13 4.32
CA GLU A 95 -19.58 -3.82 5.45
C GLU A 95 -18.10 -3.93 5.05
N TYR A 96 -17.73 -4.97 4.31
CA TYR A 96 -16.39 -5.16 3.80
C TYR A 96 -15.96 -4.03 2.87
N ARG A 97 -16.79 -3.68 1.88
CA ARG A 97 -16.51 -2.56 0.96
C ARG A 97 -16.31 -1.23 1.71
N ALA A 98 -17.13 -0.98 2.74
CA ALA A 98 -17.00 0.22 3.57
C ALA A 98 -15.67 0.25 4.33
N ILE A 99 -15.24 -0.90 4.90
CA ILE A 99 -13.95 -1.02 5.60
C ILE A 99 -12.79 -0.80 4.63
N VAL A 100 -12.81 -1.45 3.47
CA VAL A 100 -11.77 -1.30 2.45
C VAL A 100 -11.69 0.15 1.96
N ALA A 101 -12.83 0.77 1.64
CA ALA A 101 -12.87 2.17 1.20
C ALA A 101 -12.29 3.12 2.26
N SER A 102 -12.64 2.91 3.53
CA SER A 102 -12.10 3.68 4.66
C SER A 102 -10.58 3.52 4.79
N TYR A 103 -10.08 2.30 4.66
CA TYR A 103 -8.66 2.00 4.72
C TYR A 103 -7.86 2.66 3.59
N LEU A 104 -8.38 2.57 2.36
CA LEU A 104 -7.76 3.20 1.19
C LEU A 104 -7.70 4.72 1.33
N GLU A 105 -8.77 5.34 1.81
CA GLU A 105 -8.83 6.79 2.03
C GLU A 105 -7.90 7.24 3.17
N GLU A 106 -7.82 6.48 4.26
CA GLU A 106 -6.90 6.76 5.36
C GLU A 106 -5.44 6.69 4.88
N THR A 107 -5.08 5.63 4.13
CA THR A 107 -3.74 5.47 3.56
C THR A 107 -3.39 6.62 2.61
N ARG A 108 -4.32 7.00 1.74
CA ARG A 108 -4.17 8.15 0.85
C ARG A 108 -3.93 9.45 1.64
N ARG A 109 -4.70 9.67 2.71
CA ARG A 109 -4.56 10.85 3.56
C ARG A 109 -3.20 10.88 4.26
N ILE A 110 -2.72 9.75 4.78
CA ILE A 110 -1.39 9.63 5.38
C ILE A 110 -0.32 10.08 4.39
N CYS A 111 -0.37 9.60 3.14
CA CYS A 111 0.58 9.99 2.10
C CYS A 111 0.49 11.48 1.76
N THR A 112 -0.72 12.02 1.66
CA THR A 112 -0.96 13.45 1.37
C THR A 112 -0.39 14.34 2.46
N ASP A 113 -0.60 13.99 3.73
CA ASP A 113 -0.13 14.76 4.89
C ASP A 113 1.40 14.94 4.94
N ILE A 114 2.14 14.03 4.31
CA ILE A 114 3.61 14.09 4.23
C ILE A 114 4.14 14.49 2.84
N ASN A 115 3.26 14.93 1.94
CA ASN A 115 3.59 15.24 0.54
C ASN A 115 4.20 14.05 -0.23
N ALA A 116 3.87 12.83 0.11
CA ALA A 116 4.19 11.66 -0.70
C ALA A 116 3.22 11.55 -1.89
N ASP A 117 3.74 11.16 -3.04
CA ASP A 117 2.88 10.79 -4.17
C ASP A 117 2.19 9.44 -3.86
N TYR A 118 0.86 9.38 -3.96
CA TYR A 118 0.09 8.16 -3.76
C TYR A 118 -0.64 7.74 -5.03
N ARG A 119 -0.54 6.47 -5.39
CA ARG A 119 -1.25 5.88 -6.52
C ARG A 119 -1.82 4.53 -6.12
N LEU A 120 -3.12 4.37 -6.32
CA LEU A 120 -3.77 3.06 -6.28
C LEU A 120 -3.52 2.38 -7.62
N VAL A 121 -3.09 1.12 -7.59
CA VAL A 121 -2.69 0.34 -8.76
C VAL A 121 -3.35 -1.03 -8.67
N GLY A 122 -4.18 -1.35 -9.65
CA GLY A 122 -4.78 -2.67 -9.77
C GLY A 122 -3.77 -3.71 -10.22
N THR A 123 -3.90 -4.94 -9.76
CA THR A 123 -3.04 -6.07 -10.22
C THR A 123 -3.15 -6.34 -11.71
N GLY A 124 -4.23 -5.88 -12.36
CA GLY A 124 -4.44 -5.94 -13.81
C GLY A 124 -3.90 -4.76 -14.61
N ASP A 125 -3.40 -3.71 -13.94
CA ASP A 125 -2.90 -2.51 -14.62
C ASP A 125 -1.56 -2.75 -15.31
N SER A 126 -1.34 -2.06 -16.42
CA SER A 126 -0.03 -2.06 -17.09
C SER A 126 1.00 -1.30 -16.26
N LEU A 127 2.03 -2.00 -15.81
CA LEU A 127 3.14 -1.38 -15.07
C LEU A 127 3.81 -0.24 -15.86
N GLU A 128 3.91 -0.40 -17.18
CA GLU A 128 4.48 0.63 -18.08
C GLU A 128 3.64 1.90 -18.04
N ASP A 129 2.32 1.80 -18.14
CA ASP A 129 1.41 2.95 -18.12
C ASP A 129 1.42 3.64 -16.76
N VAL A 130 1.43 2.85 -15.67
CA VAL A 130 1.50 3.35 -14.29
C VAL A 130 2.78 4.17 -14.07
N LEU A 131 3.93 3.62 -14.46
CA LEU A 131 5.23 4.29 -14.30
C LEU A 131 5.37 5.48 -15.24
N THR A 132 4.94 5.37 -16.48
CA THR A 132 4.97 6.48 -17.44
C THR A 132 4.12 7.64 -16.93
N GLY A 133 2.89 7.37 -16.51
CA GLY A 133 2.00 8.37 -15.93
C GLY A 133 2.57 9.05 -14.67
N PHE A 134 3.28 8.29 -13.83
CA PHE A 134 3.98 8.82 -12.68
C PHE A 134 5.11 9.77 -13.06
N LEU A 135 5.99 9.34 -13.97
CA LEU A 135 7.14 10.13 -14.41
C LEU A 135 6.72 11.42 -15.11
N MET A 136 5.72 11.35 -15.99
CA MET A 136 5.18 12.53 -16.67
C MET A 136 4.55 13.53 -15.69
N GLY A 137 3.82 13.05 -14.68
CA GLY A 137 3.26 13.88 -13.62
C GLY A 137 4.33 14.63 -12.82
N ARG A 138 5.44 13.96 -12.52
CA ARG A 138 6.57 14.58 -11.80
C ARG A 138 7.30 15.64 -12.63
N GLN A 139 7.45 15.41 -13.94
CA GLN A 139 8.05 16.40 -14.83
C GLN A 139 7.22 17.69 -14.85
N LYS A 140 5.89 17.59 -14.93
CA LYS A 140 4.99 18.76 -14.89
C LYS A 140 5.10 19.51 -13.55
N LYS A 141 5.17 18.81 -12.41
CA LYS A 141 5.35 19.45 -11.09
C LYS A 141 6.68 20.21 -11.00
N LYS A 142 7.78 19.66 -11.57
CA LYS A 142 9.09 20.34 -11.59
C LYS A 142 9.14 21.54 -12.53
N ALA A 143 8.36 21.58 -13.59
CA ALA A 143 8.30 22.68 -14.54
C ALA A 143 7.43 23.85 -14.06
N ALA A 144 6.56 23.60 -13.07
CA ALA A 144 5.62 24.59 -12.52
C ALA A 144 6.11 25.26 -11.21
N GLY A 145 7.25 24.84 -10.67
CA GLY A 145 7.87 25.41 -9.45
C GLY A 145 9.28 25.89 -9.69
#